data_b6dc18043530b79322bdaf0616b49ce0
#
_entry.id   b6dc18043530b79322bdaf0616b49ce0
#
_cell.length_a   1.000
_cell.length_b   1.000
_cell.length_c   1.000
_cell.angle_alpha   90.00
_cell.angle_beta   90.00
_cell.angle_gamma   90.00
#
_symmetry.space_group_name_H-M   'P 1'
#
loop_
_entity.id
_entity.type
_entity.pdbx_description
1 polymer ?
#
loop_
_entity_poly.entity_id
_entity_poly.type
_entity_poly.pdbx_seq_one_letter_code
_entity_poly.pdbx_strand_id
1 'polypeptide(L)'
;FDFSQKIKDTALLYNLPKQVKFCKNCTMSNQRPRISFDNNGICSACNFSNRKKLIDWEIRGKELQDLCDKHRKSSGEYDVIVPCSGGKDGGLVAHILKYKFKMNPLTVTWAPHMFTEIGRKNWENFIKIGGFDNILGSVNGPIHRKMSRLAFFHMGDNFQPFIYGQTNFPLKMALQHNVSLIMYGENGEVEYGGDMKNADNPQRQIK
;
A
#
# COMPACT_ATOMS: atom_id res chain seq x y z
N PHE A 1 -19.22 -19.04 20.52
CA PHE A 1 -19.27 -18.65 19.10
C PHE A 1 -19.13 -19.91 18.26
N ASP A 2 -20.16 -20.24 17.48
CA ASP A 2 -20.10 -21.35 16.54
C ASP A 2 -19.44 -20.87 15.25
N PHE A 3 -18.15 -21.13 15.10
CA PHE A 3 -17.40 -20.79 13.90
C PHE A 3 -17.78 -21.66 12.68
N SER A 4 -18.50 -22.76 12.88
CA SER A 4 -18.85 -23.71 11.81
C SER A 4 -19.85 -23.12 10.81
N GLN A 5 -20.72 -22.20 11.22
CA GLN A 5 -21.67 -21.55 10.32
C GLN A 5 -21.05 -20.42 9.50
N LYS A 6 -20.10 -19.65 10.06
CA LYS A 6 -19.47 -18.53 9.35
C LYS A 6 -18.52 -18.97 8.20
N ILE A 7 -17.90 -20.13 8.30
CA ILE A 7 -17.00 -20.66 7.25
C ILE A 7 -17.78 -21.00 5.98
N LYS A 8 -19.03 -21.43 6.09
CA LYS A 8 -19.89 -21.74 4.94
C LYS A 8 -20.29 -20.53 4.11
N ASP A 9 -20.39 -19.36 4.74
CA ASP A 9 -20.86 -18.14 4.09
C ASP A 9 -19.74 -17.32 3.45
N THR A 10 -18.47 -17.58 3.80
CA THR A 10 -17.33 -16.80 3.29
C THR A 10 -17.13 -17.00 1.78
N ALA A 11 -17.34 -18.22 1.28
CA ALA A 11 -17.26 -18.50 -0.16
C ALA A 11 -18.37 -17.81 -0.94
N LEU A 12 -19.57 -17.68 -0.35
CA LEU A 12 -20.71 -16.97 -0.90
C LEU A 12 -20.47 -15.45 -0.87
N LEU A 13 -19.95 -14.95 0.24
CA LEU A 13 -19.67 -13.52 0.45
C LEU A 13 -18.68 -12.96 -0.58
N TYR A 14 -17.68 -13.73 -0.94
CA TYR A 14 -16.67 -13.35 -1.92
C TYR A 14 -16.91 -13.94 -3.31
N ASN A 15 -18.04 -14.63 -3.51
CA ASN A 15 -18.38 -15.32 -4.78
C ASN A 15 -17.22 -16.19 -5.29
N LEU A 16 -16.61 -16.95 -4.38
CA LEU A 16 -15.46 -17.79 -4.72
C LEU A 16 -15.88 -19.02 -5.54
N PRO A 17 -15.08 -19.44 -6.53
CA PRO A 17 -15.36 -20.61 -7.30
C PRO A 17 -15.43 -21.88 -6.43
N LYS A 18 -16.41 -22.76 -6.70
CA LYS A 18 -16.55 -24.04 -5.98
C LYS A 18 -15.35 -24.97 -6.20
N GLN A 19 -14.77 -24.97 -7.40
CA GLN A 19 -13.61 -25.78 -7.75
C GLN A 19 -12.33 -24.95 -7.58
N VAL A 20 -11.44 -25.44 -6.74
CA VAL A 20 -10.11 -24.82 -6.55
C VAL A 20 -9.24 -25.11 -7.78
N LYS A 21 -8.69 -24.07 -8.38
CA LYS A 21 -7.73 -24.13 -9.48
C LYS A 21 -6.53 -23.26 -9.15
N PHE A 22 -5.37 -23.67 -9.63
CA PHE A 22 -4.13 -22.93 -9.49
C PHE A 22 -3.65 -22.38 -10.83
N CYS A 23 -2.96 -21.27 -10.78
CA CYS A 23 -2.31 -20.70 -11.95
C CYS A 23 -1.26 -21.68 -12.50
N LYS A 24 -1.21 -21.85 -13.83
CA LYS A 24 -0.22 -22.71 -14.48
C LYS A 24 1.21 -22.17 -14.44
N ASN A 25 1.38 -20.86 -14.10
CA ASN A 25 2.68 -20.20 -14.08
C ASN A 25 3.19 -19.91 -12.65
N CYS A 26 2.30 -19.86 -11.66
CA CYS A 26 2.66 -19.63 -10.26
C CYS A 26 1.72 -20.39 -9.32
N THR A 27 1.87 -20.19 -8.00
CA THR A 27 1.07 -20.92 -6.98
C THR A 27 -0.25 -20.22 -6.62
N MET A 28 -0.62 -19.13 -7.31
CA MET A 28 -1.85 -18.39 -7.03
C MET A 28 -3.07 -19.25 -7.32
N SER A 29 -4.02 -19.33 -6.37
CA SER A 29 -5.29 -20.02 -6.56
C SER A 29 -6.42 -19.06 -6.94
N ASN A 30 -7.48 -19.59 -7.56
CA ASN A 30 -8.70 -18.84 -7.85
C ASN A 30 -9.56 -18.56 -6.63
N GLN A 31 -9.13 -18.96 -5.43
CA GLN A 31 -9.78 -18.65 -4.16
C GLN A 31 -9.39 -17.27 -3.63
N ARG A 32 -8.39 -16.60 -4.23
CA ARG A 32 -8.08 -15.22 -3.88
C ARG A 32 -9.20 -14.31 -4.41
N PRO A 33 -9.79 -13.45 -3.57
CA PRO A 33 -10.80 -12.49 -4.01
C PRO A 33 -10.28 -11.60 -5.15
N ARG A 34 -11.12 -11.37 -6.17
CA ARG A 34 -10.86 -10.49 -7.33
C ARG A 34 -9.76 -10.98 -8.29
N ILE A 35 -9.13 -12.14 -8.04
CA ILE A 35 -8.21 -12.75 -9.01
C ILE A 35 -8.97 -13.21 -10.24
N SER A 36 -8.40 -13.03 -11.42
CA SER A 36 -8.91 -13.60 -12.66
C SER A 36 -7.87 -14.50 -13.33
N PHE A 37 -8.35 -15.46 -14.12
CA PHE A 37 -7.53 -16.36 -14.91
C PHE A 37 -7.92 -16.19 -16.38
N ASP A 38 -6.94 -16.14 -17.26
CA ASP A 38 -7.18 -16.14 -18.70
C ASP A 38 -7.51 -17.54 -19.23
N ASN A 39 -7.80 -17.63 -20.54
CA ASN A 39 -8.14 -18.89 -21.20
C ASN A 39 -7.02 -19.93 -21.15
N ASN A 40 -5.79 -19.52 -20.94
CA ASN A 40 -4.62 -20.38 -20.80
C ASN A 40 -4.42 -20.88 -19.36
N GLY A 41 -5.22 -20.39 -18.41
CA GLY A 41 -5.11 -20.69 -16.98
C GLY A 41 -4.00 -19.91 -16.28
N ILE A 42 -3.60 -18.75 -16.80
CA ILE A 42 -2.63 -17.85 -16.18
C ILE A 42 -3.37 -16.78 -15.39
N CYS A 43 -2.94 -16.51 -14.16
CA CYS A 43 -3.59 -15.53 -13.30
C CYS A 43 -3.25 -14.08 -13.69
N SER A 44 -4.13 -13.16 -13.30
CA SER A 44 -3.98 -11.71 -13.56
C SER A 44 -2.67 -11.13 -13.04
N ALA A 45 -2.12 -11.62 -11.92
CA ALA A 45 -0.82 -11.19 -11.41
C ALA A 45 0.34 -11.57 -12.35
N CYS A 46 0.34 -12.80 -12.89
CA CYS A 46 1.34 -13.22 -13.88
C CYS A 46 1.20 -12.43 -15.18
N ASN A 47 -0.02 -12.20 -15.65
CA ASN A 47 -0.29 -11.40 -16.84
C ASN A 47 0.18 -9.95 -16.64
N PHE A 48 -0.04 -9.36 -15.47
CA PHE A 48 0.49 -8.04 -15.13
C PHE A 48 2.03 -8.02 -15.09
N SER A 49 2.66 -9.05 -14.51
CA SER A 49 4.12 -9.18 -14.51
C SER A 49 4.71 -9.22 -15.94
N ASN A 50 4.03 -9.92 -16.88
CA ASN A 50 4.43 -9.92 -18.27
C ASN A 50 4.20 -8.57 -18.95
N ARG A 51 3.07 -7.90 -18.66
CA ARG A 51 2.78 -6.53 -19.15
C ARG A 51 3.87 -5.52 -18.75
N LYS A 52 4.44 -5.64 -17.53
CA LYS A 52 5.53 -4.75 -17.09
C LYS A 52 6.74 -4.76 -18.02
N LYS A 53 7.00 -5.86 -18.72
CA LYS A 53 8.12 -5.98 -19.68
C LYS A 53 7.92 -5.17 -20.95
N LEU A 54 6.66 -4.77 -21.22
CA LEU A 54 6.29 -3.99 -22.43
C LEU A 54 6.16 -2.49 -22.14
N ILE A 55 6.35 -2.09 -20.86
CA ILE A 55 6.25 -0.69 -20.48
C ILE A 55 7.52 0.05 -20.94
N ASP A 56 7.32 1.17 -21.63
CA ASP A 56 8.39 2.13 -21.89
C ASP A 56 8.70 2.94 -20.63
N TRP A 57 9.76 2.53 -19.95
CA TRP A 57 10.15 3.14 -18.67
C TRP A 57 10.76 4.54 -18.84
N GLU A 58 11.22 4.91 -20.02
CA GLU A 58 11.71 6.26 -20.30
C GLU A 58 10.54 7.24 -20.37
N ILE A 59 9.48 6.87 -21.09
CA ILE A 59 8.23 7.64 -21.12
C ILE A 59 7.65 7.77 -19.72
N ARG A 60 7.54 6.65 -18.97
CA ARG A 60 7.05 6.67 -17.59
C ARG A 60 7.92 7.54 -16.67
N GLY A 61 9.23 7.56 -16.90
CA GLY A 61 10.15 8.45 -16.17
C GLY A 61 9.89 9.92 -16.41
N LYS A 62 9.58 10.31 -17.66
CA LYS A 62 9.20 11.69 -18.03
C LYS A 62 7.87 12.08 -17.41
N GLU A 63 6.86 11.23 -17.50
CA GLU A 63 5.56 11.46 -16.85
C GLU A 63 5.70 11.68 -15.34
N LEU A 64 6.56 10.91 -14.68
CA LEU A 64 6.84 11.10 -13.26
C LEU A 64 7.55 12.43 -12.98
N GLN A 65 8.49 12.85 -13.86
CA GLN A 65 9.15 14.15 -13.76
C GLN A 65 8.12 15.27 -13.85
N ASP A 66 7.25 15.23 -14.87
CA ASP A 66 6.20 16.23 -15.09
C ASP A 66 5.24 16.32 -13.91
N LEU A 67 4.87 15.16 -13.34
CA LEU A 67 4.04 15.10 -12.12
C LEU A 67 4.76 15.76 -10.92
N CYS A 68 6.04 15.47 -10.72
CA CYS A 68 6.84 16.07 -9.66
C CYS A 68 6.92 17.59 -9.83
N ASP A 69 7.21 18.04 -11.03
CA ASP A 69 7.36 19.48 -11.33
C ASP A 69 6.05 20.25 -11.15
N LYS A 70 4.93 19.63 -11.51
CA LYS A 70 3.58 20.19 -11.27
C LYS A 70 3.29 20.43 -9.79
N HIS A 71 3.79 19.57 -8.89
CA HIS A 71 3.52 19.63 -7.47
C HIS A 71 4.63 20.28 -6.64
N ARG A 72 5.76 20.62 -7.28
CA ARG A 72 6.90 21.25 -6.63
C ARG A 72 6.54 22.62 -6.09
N LYS A 73 6.88 22.87 -4.84
CA LYS A 73 6.73 24.19 -4.21
C LYS A 73 8.05 24.94 -4.22
N SER A 74 7.98 26.23 -4.51
CA SER A 74 9.16 27.13 -4.54
C SER A 74 9.59 27.62 -3.16
N SER A 75 8.74 27.47 -2.14
CA SER A 75 8.87 28.04 -0.82
C SER A 75 9.76 27.24 0.15
N GLY A 76 10.28 26.08 -0.27
CA GLY A 76 10.96 25.15 0.63
C GLY A 76 10.01 24.34 1.54
N GLU A 77 8.70 24.50 1.39
CA GLU A 77 7.69 23.68 2.04
C GLU A 77 7.68 22.26 1.48
N TYR A 78 7.06 21.33 2.23
CA TYR A 78 6.86 19.96 1.73
C TYR A 78 5.95 19.96 0.50
N ASP A 79 6.35 19.26 -0.54
CA ASP A 79 5.64 19.18 -1.81
C ASP A 79 5.06 17.76 -2.09
N VAL A 80 5.46 16.76 -1.32
CA VAL A 80 4.94 15.40 -1.40
C VAL A 80 4.92 14.71 -0.03
N ILE A 81 3.86 13.96 0.25
CA ILE A 81 3.79 13.04 1.40
C ILE A 81 4.21 11.64 0.94
N VAL A 82 5.10 11.00 1.69
CA VAL A 82 5.50 9.61 1.43
C VAL A 82 5.23 8.76 2.66
N PRO A 83 4.23 7.86 2.62
CA PRO A 83 4.05 6.86 3.67
C PRO A 83 5.24 5.91 3.70
N CYS A 84 5.94 5.85 4.82
CA CYS A 84 7.14 5.03 4.98
C CYS A 84 7.31 4.56 6.43
N SER A 85 7.59 3.29 6.61
CA SER A 85 7.83 2.68 7.93
C SER A 85 9.29 2.25 8.15
N GLY A 86 10.21 2.70 7.28
CA GLY A 86 11.59 2.21 7.23
C GLY A 86 11.74 0.93 6.39
N GLY A 87 10.67 0.48 5.73
CA GLY A 87 10.71 -0.61 4.75
C GLY A 87 11.29 -0.16 3.41
N LYS A 88 11.69 -1.14 2.59
CA LYS A 88 12.40 -0.91 1.32
C LYS A 88 11.61 -0.10 0.30
N ASP A 89 10.29 -0.34 0.19
CA ASP A 89 9.47 0.22 -0.89
C ASP A 89 9.18 1.71 -0.66
N GLY A 90 8.66 2.09 0.51
CA GLY A 90 8.48 3.50 0.87
C GLY A 90 9.82 4.26 0.95
N GLY A 91 10.88 3.59 1.45
CA GLY A 91 12.23 4.16 1.50
C GLY A 91 12.77 4.47 0.10
N LEU A 92 12.59 3.57 -0.88
CA LEU A 92 13.00 3.79 -2.27
C LEU A 92 12.25 4.96 -2.90
N VAL A 93 10.93 5.04 -2.69
CA VAL A 93 10.11 6.15 -3.22
C VAL A 93 10.59 7.48 -2.65
N ALA A 94 10.74 7.59 -1.33
CA ALA A 94 11.23 8.82 -0.68
C ALA A 94 12.63 9.22 -1.20
N HIS A 95 13.52 8.24 -1.33
CA HIS A 95 14.88 8.46 -1.84
C HIS A 95 14.88 8.98 -3.29
N ILE A 96 14.14 8.34 -4.19
CA ILE A 96 14.03 8.75 -5.58
C ILE A 96 13.44 10.17 -5.67
N LEU A 97 12.36 10.45 -4.98
CA LEU A 97 11.72 11.77 -4.98
C LEU A 97 12.69 12.85 -4.50
N LYS A 98 13.41 12.64 -3.41
CA LYS A 98 14.34 13.61 -2.86
C LYS A 98 15.58 13.78 -3.72
N TYR A 99 16.27 12.69 -4.03
CA TYR A 99 17.62 12.76 -4.59
C TYR A 99 17.65 12.80 -6.11
N LYS A 100 16.71 12.12 -6.80
CA LYS A 100 16.60 12.14 -8.25
C LYS A 100 15.72 13.29 -8.74
N PHE A 101 14.50 13.40 -8.23
CA PHE A 101 13.52 14.40 -8.68
C PHE A 101 13.58 15.73 -7.90
N LYS A 102 14.46 15.84 -6.90
CA LYS A 102 14.68 17.09 -6.12
C LYS A 102 13.41 17.63 -5.48
N MET A 103 12.52 16.74 -5.07
CA MET A 103 11.34 17.07 -4.25
C MET A 103 11.73 17.26 -2.79
N ASN A 104 10.86 17.91 -2.01
CA ASN A 104 10.97 18.01 -0.55
C ASN A 104 9.92 17.12 0.14
N PRO A 105 10.18 15.80 0.30
CA PRO A 105 9.22 14.88 0.85
C PRO A 105 9.10 14.98 2.37
N LEU A 106 7.87 15.08 2.88
CA LEU A 106 7.55 14.75 4.26
C LEU A 106 7.19 13.28 4.34
N THR A 107 7.99 12.49 5.05
CA THR A 107 7.66 11.09 5.27
C THR A 107 6.73 10.95 6.46
N VAL A 108 5.80 10.00 6.40
CA VAL A 108 4.83 9.78 7.48
C VAL A 108 4.76 8.30 7.81
N THR A 109 4.79 8.00 9.11
CA THR A 109 4.76 6.62 9.61
C THR A 109 3.55 6.45 10.52
N TRP A 110 2.67 5.50 10.19
CA TRP A 110 1.70 5.01 11.16
C TRP A 110 2.37 3.96 12.02
N ALA A 111 2.43 4.20 13.33
CA ALA A 111 3.19 3.36 14.25
C ALA A 111 2.72 1.90 14.18
N PRO A 112 3.61 0.93 13.98
CA PRO A 112 3.26 -0.48 14.07
C PRO A 112 2.83 -0.85 15.48
N HIS A 113 2.11 -1.95 15.64
CA HIS A 113 1.70 -2.45 16.96
C HIS A 113 2.88 -2.69 17.89
N MET A 114 3.97 -3.20 17.34
CA MET A 114 5.25 -3.36 18.01
C MET A 114 6.38 -3.12 17.00
N PHE A 115 7.39 -2.40 17.43
CA PHE A 115 8.65 -2.35 16.71
C PHE A 115 9.51 -3.56 17.09
N THR A 116 10.01 -4.29 16.09
CA THR A 116 11.17 -5.14 16.32
C THR A 116 12.43 -4.26 16.42
N GLU A 117 13.50 -4.75 17.04
CA GLU A 117 14.77 -4.03 17.13
C GLU A 117 15.29 -3.61 15.74
N ILE A 118 15.27 -4.56 14.80
CA ILE A 118 15.70 -4.30 13.41
C ILE A 118 14.77 -3.28 12.74
N GLY A 119 13.45 -3.43 12.91
CA GLY A 119 12.48 -2.50 12.33
C GLY A 119 12.65 -1.08 12.85
N ARG A 120 12.89 -0.90 14.16
CA ARG A 120 13.20 0.39 14.76
C ARG A 120 14.50 0.98 14.23
N LYS A 121 15.56 0.18 14.18
CA LYS A 121 16.86 0.60 13.65
C LYS A 121 16.76 1.02 12.18
N ASN A 122 16.02 0.28 11.37
CA ASN A 122 15.79 0.63 9.96
C ASN A 122 15.03 1.95 9.82
N TRP A 123 13.99 2.15 10.62
CA TRP A 123 13.22 3.39 10.62
C TRP A 123 14.07 4.60 11.08
N GLU A 124 14.86 4.43 12.15
CA GLU A 124 15.76 5.48 12.65
C GLU A 124 16.86 5.81 11.63
N ASN A 125 17.46 4.80 11.00
CA ASN A 125 18.47 4.99 9.96
C ASN A 125 17.87 5.69 8.73
N PHE A 126 16.66 5.33 8.33
CA PHE A 126 15.95 5.97 7.24
C PHE A 126 15.81 7.47 7.50
N ILE A 127 15.42 7.87 8.69
CA ILE A 127 15.26 9.27 9.05
C ILE A 127 16.63 9.96 9.17
N LYS A 128 17.52 9.44 10.03
CA LYS A 128 18.76 10.11 10.42
C LYS A 128 19.80 10.10 9.29
N ILE A 129 20.05 8.93 8.71
CA ILE A 129 21.07 8.76 7.66
C ILE A 129 20.48 9.12 6.28
N GLY A 130 19.24 8.75 6.03
CA GLY A 130 18.51 9.11 4.81
C GLY A 130 18.15 10.59 4.73
N GLY A 131 18.24 11.33 5.85
CA GLY A 131 18.01 12.77 5.89
C GLY A 131 16.57 13.16 5.58
N PHE A 132 15.59 12.41 6.10
CA PHE A 132 14.17 12.70 5.88
C PHE A 132 13.52 13.26 7.14
N ASP A 133 12.65 14.24 6.97
CA ASP A 133 11.70 14.60 8.01
C ASP A 133 10.62 13.51 8.09
N ASN A 134 10.19 13.18 9.33
CA ASN A 134 9.20 12.14 9.55
C ASN A 134 8.23 12.52 10.68
N ILE A 135 6.95 12.27 10.44
CA ILE A 135 5.92 12.33 11.48
C ILE A 135 5.45 10.92 11.82
N LEU A 136 5.63 10.50 13.07
CA LEU A 136 5.16 9.24 13.59
C LEU A 136 3.79 9.42 14.25
N GLY A 137 2.75 8.86 13.65
CA GLY A 137 1.40 8.78 14.21
C GLY A 137 1.26 7.58 15.13
N SER A 138 0.99 7.82 16.40
CA SER A 138 0.73 6.77 17.38
C SER A 138 -0.74 6.75 17.79
N VAL A 139 -1.24 5.56 18.11
CA VAL A 139 -2.62 5.36 18.57
C VAL A 139 -2.70 5.17 20.08
N ASN A 140 -3.88 5.46 20.63
CA ASN A 140 -4.21 5.06 22.00
C ASN A 140 -4.24 3.53 22.11
N GLY A 141 -3.25 2.94 22.78
CA GLY A 141 -3.07 1.49 22.87
C GLY A 141 -4.26 0.72 23.43
N PRO A 142 -4.89 1.15 24.56
CA PRO A 142 -6.13 0.54 25.08
C PRO A 142 -7.28 0.53 24.08
N ILE A 143 -7.52 1.63 23.37
CA ILE A 143 -8.57 1.71 22.36
C ILE A 143 -8.24 0.80 21.17
N HIS A 144 -7.01 0.84 20.68
CA HIS A 144 -6.59 0.05 19.54
C HIS A 144 -6.71 -1.47 19.82
N ARG A 145 -6.32 -1.93 21.01
CA ARG A 145 -6.52 -3.34 21.41
C ARG A 145 -7.99 -3.75 21.42
N LYS A 146 -8.89 -2.88 21.91
CA LYS A 146 -10.33 -3.15 21.86
C LYS A 146 -10.84 -3.24 20.42
N MET A 147 -10.43 -2.32 19.55
CA MET A 147 -10.80 -2.32 18.13
C MET A 147 -10.27 -3.57 17.41
N SER A 148 -9.00 -3.95 17.65
CA SER A 148 -8.41 -5.16 17.06
C SER A 148 -9.14 -6.42 17.52
N ARG A 149 -9.54 -6.48 18.80
CA ARG A 149 -10.35 -7.59 19.32
C ARG A 149 -11.72 -7.66 18.63
N LEU A 150 -12.42 -6.52 18.51
CA LEU A 150 -13.71 -6.47 17.84
C LEU A 150 -13.60 -6.86 16.36
N ALA A 151 -12.58 -6.35 15.66
CA ALA A 151 -12.30 -6.68 14.28
C ALA A 151 -12.04 -8.19 14.11
N PHE A 152 -11.27 -8.80 15.01
CA PHE A 152 -11.06 -10.24 15.00
C PHE A 152 -12.37 -11.03 15.13
N PHE A 153 -13.22 -10.67 16.09
CA PHE A 153 -14.49 -11.38 16.31
C PHE A 153 -15.51 -11.18 15.20
N HIS A 154 -15.57 -9.98 14.61
CA HIS A 154 -16.61 -9.64 13.64
C HIS A 154 -16.16 -9.84 12.17
N MET A 155 -14.88 -9.74 11.90
CA MET A 155 -14.32 -9.77 10.54
C MET A 155 -13.33 -10.91 10.31
N GLY A 156 -12.89 -11.59 11.37
CA GLY A 156 -11.82 -12.60 11.28
C GLY A 156 -10.43 -11.99 11.04
N ASP A 157 -10.29 -10.66 11.12
CA ASP A 157 -9.06 -9.93 10.84
C ASP A 157 -8.79 -8.88 11.93
N ASN A 158 -7.80 -9.14 12.77
CA ASN A 158 -7.38 -8.21 13.83
C ASN A 158 -6.53 -7.04 13.32
N PHE A 159 -6.10 -7.08 12.07
CA PHE A 159 -5.21 -6.08 11.48
C PHE A 159 -5.96 -4.90 10.84
N GLN A 160 -7.23 -5.06 10.57
CA GLN A 160 -8.07 -4.06 9.89
C GLN A 160 -8.02 -2.65 10.52
N PRO A 161 -8.07 -2.48 11.86
CA PRO A 161 -7.93 -1.15 12.48
C PRO A 161 -6.58 -0.47 12.18
N PHE A 162 -5.50 -1.25 12.09
CA PHE A 162 -4.20 -0.73 11.69
C PHE A 162 -4.21 -0.25 10.24
N ILE A 163 -4.82 -1.01 9.33
CA ILE A 163 -4.96 -0.65 7.91
C ILE A 163 -5.69 0.68 7.75
N TYR A 164 -6.75 0.90 8.53
CA TYR A 164 -7.46 2.19 8.50
C TYR A 164 -6.56 3.36 8.90
N GLY A 165 -5.77 3.20 9.95
CA GLY A 165 -4.80 4.21 10.36
C GLY A 165 -3.73 4.45 9.29
N GLN A 166 -3.17 3.37 8.76
CA GLN A 166 -2.16 3.42 7.70
C GLN A 166 -2.67 4.12 6.43
N THR A 167 -3.96 3.96 6.11
CA THR A 167 -4.57 4.58 4.93
C THR A 167 -4.93 6.04 5.15
N ASN A 168 -5.49 6.37 6.34
CA ASN A 168 -6.01 7.71 6.60
C ASN A 168 -4.95 8.69 7.13
N PHE A 169 -3.92 8.21 7.80
CA PHE A 169 -2.89 9.08 8.37
C PHE A 169 -2.14 9.91 7.32
N PRO A 170 -1.70 9.36 6.18
CA PRO A 170 -1.09 10.15 5.12
C PRO A 170 -2.01 11.23 4.55
N LEU A 171 -3.30 10.94 4.40
CA LEU A 171 -4.30 11.92 3.95
C LEU A 171 -4.44 13.07 4.95
N LYS A 172 -4.52 12.75 6.25
CA LYS A 172 -4.57 13.76 7.30
C LYS A 172 -3.34 14.66 7.28
N MET A 173 -2.15 14.08 7.14
CA MET A 173 -0.90 14.84 7.07
C MET A 173 -0.83 15.70 5.81
N ALA A 174 -1.29 15.20 4.66
CA ALA A 174 -1.38 15.95 3.43
C ALA A 174 -2.25 17.20 3.58
N LEU A 175 -3.41 17.08 4.22
CA LEU A 175 -4.29 18.21 4.51
C LEU A 175 -3.66 19.20 5.49
N GLN A 176 -3.05 18.72 6.59
CA GLN A 176 -2.45 19.59 7.61
C GLN A 176 -1.24 20.40 7.10
N HIS A 177 -0.47 19.82 6.17
CA HIS A 177 0.70 20.46 5.57
C HIS A 177 0.42 21.08 4.19
N ASN A 178 -0.85 21.13 3.78
CA ASN A 178 -1.27 21.65 2.47
C ASN A 178 -0.49 21.04 1.31
N VAL A 179 -0.31 19.71 1.34
CA VAL A 179 0.39 18.93 0.31
C VAL A 179 -0.65 18.18 -0.52
N SER A 180 -0.64 18.38 -1.84
CA SER A 180 -1.63 17.80 -2.76
C SER A 180 -1.19 16.49 -3.40
N LEU A 181 0.05 16.04 -3.17
CA LEU A 181 0.60 14.81 -3.73
C LEU A 181 0.97 13.82 -2.63
N ILE A 182 0.48 12.59 -2.75
CA ILE A 182 0.89 11.48 -1.90
C ILE A 182 1.44 10.37 -2.78
N MET A 183 2.67 9.93 -2.54
CA MET A 183 3.32 8.86 -3.30
C MET A 183 3.52 7.62 -2.43
N TYR A 184 2.84 6.53 -2.79
CA TYR A 184 2.96 5.25 -2.10
C TYR A 184 4.00 4.36 -2.77
N GLY A 185 4.71 3.57 -1.97
CA GLY A 185 5.67 2.56 -2.44
C GLY A 185 5.02 1.24 -2.88
N GLU A 186 3.71 1.11 -2.74
CA GLU A 186 2.99 -0.15 -2.94
C GLU A 186 1.73 0.06 -3.79
N ASN A 187 1.48 -0.88 -4.71
CA ASN A 187 0.23 -1.01 -5.42
C ASN A 187 -0.38 -2.40 -5.15
N GLY A 188 -1.17 -2.50 -4.09
CA GLY A 188 -1.71 -3.77 -3.61
C GLY A 188 -2.74 -4.43 -4.53
N GLU A 189 -3.30 -3.73 -5.53
CA GLU A 189 -4.31 -4.33 -6.41
C GLU A 189 -3.68 -5.17 -7.51
N VAL A 190 -2.87 -4.58 -8.35
CA VAL A 190 -2.39 -5.24 -9.57
C VAL A 190 -1.18 -6.13 -9.35
N GLU A 191 -0.30 -5.80 -8.42
CA GLU A 191 0.90 -6.61 -8.14
C GLU A 191 0.57 -7.96 -7.54
N TYR A 192 -0.52 -8.04 -6.78
CA TYR A 192 -0.95 -9.27 -6.10
C TYR A 192 -2.18 -9.91 -6.75
N GLY A 193 -2.54 -9.50 -7.98
CA GLY A 193 -3.63 -10.11 -8.73
C GLY A 193 -5.01 -9.65 -8.31
N GLY A 194 -5.16 -8.39 -7.90
CA GLY A 194 -6.46 -7.76 -7.68
C GLY A 194 -7.19 -7.41 -8.97
N ASP A 195 -8.18 -6.53 -8.90
CA ASP A 195 -8.96 -6.12 -10.08
C ASP A 195 -8.10 -5.32 -11.06
N MET A 196 -7.89 -5.89 -12.24
CA MET A 196 -7.09 -5.28 -13.30
C MET A 196 -7.67 -3.96 -13.84
N LYS A 197 -8.95 -3.66 -13.58
CA LYS A 197 -9.55 -2.36 -13.90
C LYS A 197 -8.89 -1.21 -13.14
N ASN A 198 -8.27 -1.52 -12.00
CA ASN A 198 -7.56 -0.55 -11.18
C ASN A 198 -6.08 -0.37 -11.59
N ALA A 199 -5.59 -1.14 -12.57
CA ALA A 199 -4.19 -1.10 -12.99
C ALA A 199 -3.75 0.27 -13.53
N ASP A 200 -4.65 0.92 -14.25
CA ASP A 200 -4.39 2.19 -14.92
C ASP A 200 -5.12 3.36 -14.21
N ASN A 201 -5.75 3.10 -13.07
CA ASN A 201 -6.42 4.13 -12.28
C ASN A 201 -5.50 4.61 -11.14
N PRO A 202 -4.94 5.84 -11.23
CA PRO A 202 -4.08 6.39 -10.19
C PRO A 202 -4.84 6.76 -8.92
N GLN A 203 -6.17 6.80 -8.96
CA GLN A 203 -7.00 7.15 -7.82
C GLN A 203 -7.32 5.91 -6.99
N ARG A 204 -6.84 5.91 -5.76
CA ARG A 204 -7.27 4.92 -4.78
C ARG A 204 -8.70 5.25 -4.37
N GLN A 205 -9.68 4.48 -4.84
CA GLN A 205 -11.04 4.62 -4.36
C GLN A 205 -11.10 4.20 -2.88
N ILE A 206 -11.34 5.17 -2.02
CA ILE A 206 -11.73 4.93 -0.63
C ILE A 206 -13.20 4.49 -0.69
N LYS A 207 -13.45 3.21 -0.46
CA LYS A 207 -14.80 2.70 -0.27
C LYS A 207 -15.20 2.85 1.18
#